data_2c0a843a15536570dda73b50ab4e2579
#
_entry.id   2c0a843a15536570dda73b50ab4e2579
#
_cell.length_a   1.000
_cell.length_b   1.000
_cell.length_c   1.000
_cell.angle_alpha   90.00
_cell.angle_beta   90.00
_cell.angle_gamma   90.00
#
_symmetry.space_group_name_H-M   'P 1'
#
loop_
_entity.id
_entity.type
_entity.pdbx_description
1 polymer ?
#
loop_
_entity_poly.entity_id
_entity_poly.type
_entity_poly.pdbx_seq_one_letter_code
_entity_poly.pdbx_strand_id
1 'polypeptide(L)'
;MLKVLVAPLDWGLGHATRCIPIIKELINQKCQVIVAADGAQKALLHAEFPFLTFVELPGYRVRYGKNRALTFLRLMASIPKILIRIKRENGWLRRIADRERPDLVISDNRYGLYLPGTDTIFITHQLSIRTPFGKVADRLLQRINYSAIGRFSVCWVPDMAGEDGLAGELSHPKRMPPVPTRYIGWLSRMQIVPAPSTKDFDVLVLLSGPEPQRTILERIIIEQVASSDCKMVLVRGLPGGGGRSLAAPRGVVVYDHLPAGELGRFMLRSGVVLSRPGYSTVMDLARVGKKAIFVPTPGQTEQEYLGEYLAGKGLGICMQQHAFSLKAALMQAREIGDRPGTGNEQMKSEIGAMLETV
;
A
#
# COMPACT_ATOMS: atom_id res chain seq x y z
N MET A 1 29.07 -4.48 8.82
CA MET A 1 27.88 -3.65 8.48
C MET A 1 27.06 -4.51 7.56
N LEU A 2 25.84 -4.90 7.98
CA LEU A 2 24.97 -5.74 7.18
C LEU A 2 24.48 -5.00 5.92
N LYS A 3 24.50 -5.69 4.79
CA LYS A 3 24.03 -5.18 3.50
C LYS A 3 22.65 -5.75 3.20
N VAL A 4 21.65 -4.89 3.07
CA VAL A 4 20.25 -5.28 2.92
C VAL A 4 19.69 -4.80 1.59
N LEU A 5 19.16 -5.73 0.79
CA LEU A 5 18.45 -5.42 -0.45
C LEU A 5 16.94 -5.32 -0.17
N VAL A 6 16.33 -4.18 -0.46
CA VAL A 6 14.88 -3.94 -0.31
C VAL A 6 14.22 -3.77 -1.67
N ALA A 7 13.19 -4.55 -1.96
CA ALA A 7 12.55 -4.59 -3.27
C ALA A 7 11.03 -4.53 -3.19
N PRO A 8 10.40 -3.34 -3.38
CA PRO A 8 8.95 -3.19 -3.45
C PRO A 8 8.38 -3.72 -4.77
N LEU A 9 7.15 -4.24 -4.73
CA LEU A 9 6.38 -4.59 -5.92
C LEU A 9 5.96 -3.32 -6.68
N ASP A 10 5.97 -3.38 -8.01
CA ASP A 10 5.56 -2.27 -8.90
C ASP A 10 4.03 -2.12 -9.09
N TRP A 11 3.24 -2.75 -8.23
CA TRP A 11 1.78 -2.75 -8.32
C TRP A 11 1.16 -1.55 -7.59
N GLY A 12 1.46 -0.36 -8.07
CA GLY A 12 1.09 0.92 -7.45
C GLY A 12 2.12 1.42 -6.44
N LEU A 13 1.96 2.66 -5.99
CA LEU A 13 2.92 3.33 -5.09
C LEU A 13 2.88 2.80 -3.65
N GLY A 14 1.81 2.10 -3.27
CA GLY A 14 1.60 1.60 -1.90
C GLY A 14 2.72 0.69 -1.40
N HIS A 15 3.29 -0.14 -2.28
CA HIS A 15 4.42 -1.00 -1.93
C HIS A 15 5.68 -0.18 -1.63
N ALA A 16 5.99 0.81 -2.45
CA ALA A 16 7.11 1.71 -2.20
C ALA A 16 6.92 2.51 -0.90
N THR A 17 5.70 3.04 -0.66
CA THR A 17 5.43 3.83 0.54
C THR A 17 5.57 3.03 1.83
N ARG A 18 5.14 1.76 1.86
CA ARG A 18 5.28 0.92 3.05
C ARG A 18 6.71 0.41 3.28
N CYS A 19 7.58 0.44 2.27
CA CYS A 19 9.01 0.18 2.45
C CYS A 19 9.76 1.36 3.10
N ILE A 20 9.22 2.58 3.07
CA ILE A 20 9.88 3.77 3.65
C ILE A 20 10.20 3.58 5.14
N PRO A 21 9.26 3.19 6.02
CA PRO A 21 9.57 2.98 7.44
C PRO A 21 10.59 1.86 7.67
N ILE A 22 10.56 0.80 6.87
CA ILE A 22 11.56 -0.29 6.94
C ILE A 22 12.94 0.25 6.58
N ILE A 23 13.08 0.95 5.46
CA ILE A 23 14.35 1.54 5.01
C ILE A 23 14.90 2.51 6.06
N LYS A 24 14.05 3.36 6.63
CA LYS A 24 14.45 4.28 7.71
C LYS A 24 15.00 3.53 8.91
N GLU A 25 14.35 2.45 9.33
CA GLU A 25 14.81 1.68 10.48
C GLU A 25 16.12 0.94 10.17
N LEU A 26 16.29 0.35 8.98
CA LEU A 26 17.53 -0.27 8.57
C LEU A 26 18.71 0.72 8.56
N ILE A 27 18.47 1.97 8.12
CA ILE A 27 19.47 3.04 8.18
C ILE A 27 19.81 3.39 9.65
N ASN A 28 18.80 3.50 10.53
CA ASN A 28 19.00 3.74 11.96
C ASN A 28 19.85 2.64 12.61
N GLN A 29 19.67 1.39 12.19
CA GLN A 29 20.44 0.21 12.61
C GLN A 29 21.81 0.12 11.90
N LYS A 30 22.22 1.17 11.17
CA LYS A 30 23.52 1.26 10.47
C LYS A 30 23.72 0.18 9.40
N CYS A 31 22.66 -0.32 8.77
CA CYS A 31 22.76 -1.21 7.62
C CYS A 31 23.12 -0.43 6.35
N GLN A 32 23.83 -1.07 5.44
CA GLN A 32 23.99 -0.61 4.06
C GLN A 32 22.76 -1.05 3.26
N VAL A 33 21.90 -0.10 2.88
CA VAL A 33 20.65 -0.39 2.17
C VAL A 33 20.82 -0.20 0.67
N ILE A 34 20.42 -1.21 -0.11
CA ILE A 34 20.29 -1.15 -1.57
C ILE A 34 18.82 -1.27 -1.91
N VAL A 35 18.31 -0.38 -2.75
CA VAL A 35 16.90 -0.40 -3.17
C VAL A 35 16.78 -0.91 -4.61
N ALA A 36 16.01 -2.01 -4.78
CA ALA A 36 15.73 -2.58 -6.09
C ALA A 36 14.34 -2.14 -6.58
N ALA A 37 14.28 -1.16 -7.47
CA ALA A 37 13.03 -0.58 -7.94
C ALA A 37 13.14 -0.06 -9.38
N ASP A 38 11.98 0.20 -10.02
CA ASP A 38 11.85 0.77 -11.36
C ASP A 38 10.74 1.84 -11.38
N GLY A 39 10.77 2.72 -12.39
CA GLY A 39 9.69 3.65 -12.68
C GLY A 39 9.30 4.57 -11.52
N ALA A 40 8.00 4.67 -11.25
CA ALA A 40 7.44 5.57 -10.25
C ALA A 40 7.84 5.21 -8.80
N GLN A 41 8.04 3.91 -8.50
CA GLN A 41 8.52 3.46 -7.19
C GLN A 41 9.95 3.94 -6.94
N LYS A 42 10.83 3.80 -7.96
CA LYS A 42 12.21 4.32 -7.88
C LYS A 42 12.21 5.83 -7.68
N ALA A 43 11.41 6.57 -8.45
CA ALA A 43 11.31 8.02 -8.31
C ALA A 43 10.86 8.45 -6.92
N LEU A 44 9.85 7.79 -6.35
CA LEU A 44 9.35 8.07 -5.01
C LEU A 44 10.40 7.78 -3.94
N LEU A 45 11.03 6.60 -3.98
CA LEU A 45 12.02 6.20 -2.97
C LEU A 45 13.32 7.01 -3.11
N HIS A 46 13.70 7.40 -4.33
CA HIS A 46 14.86 8.27 -4.54
C HIS A 46 14.62 9.69 -4.02
N ALA A 47 13.39 10.20 -4.10
CA ALA A 47 13.04 11.49 -3.49
C ALA A 47 13.13 11.45 -1.95
N GLU A 48 12.78 10.31 -1.30
CA GLU A 48 12.90 10.13 0.16
C GLU A 48 14.34 9.83 0.62
N PHE A 49 15.14 9.14 -0.23
CA PHE A 49 16.48 8.65 0.09
C PHE A 49 17.47 8.85 -1.06
N PRO A 50 17.80 10.09 -1.41
CA PRO A 50 18.66 10.39 -2.58
C PRO A 50 20.09 9.86 -2.44
N PHE A 51 20.52 9.52 -1.23
CA PHE A 51 21.87 9.04 -0.90
C PHE A 51 22.02 7.51 -0.96
N LEU A 52 20.92 6.75 -1.14
CA LEU A 52 20.99 5.29 -1.23
C LEU A 52 21.39 4.80 -2.61
N THR A 53 21.92 3.59 -2.66
CA THR A 53 22.20 2.88 -3.92
C THR A 53 20.91 2.30 -4.49
N PHE A 54 20.62 2.61 -5.76
CA PHE A 54 19.47 2.05 -6.48
C PHE A 54 19.94 1.11 -7.59
N VAL A 55 19.34 -0.08 -7.63
CA VAL A 55 19.49 -1.05 -8.72
C VAL A 55 18.17 -1.21 -9.46
N GLU A 56 18.22 -1.29 -10.77
CA GLU A 56 17.01 -1.40 -11.58
C GLU A 56 16.46 -2.83 -11.53
N LEU A 57 15.20 -2.96 -11.10
CA LEU A 57 14.45 -4.21 -11.10
C LEU A 57 13.14 -4.02 -11.86
N PRO A 58 13.04 -4.51 -13.11
CA PRO A 58 11.86 -4.32 -13.95
C PRO A 58 10.58 -4.85 -13.30
N GLY A 59 9.51 -4.06 -13.37
CA GLY A 59 8.22 -4.39 -12.80
C GLY A 59 7.38 -5.36 -13.64
N TYR A 60 6.29 -5.87 -13.07
CA TYR A 60 5.31 -6.73 -13.75
C TYR A 60 4.46 -5.97 -14.76
N ARG A 61 4.29 -4.66 -14.60
CA ARG A 61 3.54 -3.75 -15.49
C ARG A 61 2.12 -4.26 -15.77
N VAL A 62 1.39 -4.59 -14.69
CA VAL A 62 0.00 -5.06 -14.77
C VAL A 62 -0.93 -3.91 -15.16
N ARG A 63 -1.90 -4.19 -16.04
CA ARG A 63 -2.89 -3.21 -16.51
C ARG A 63 -4.29 -3.61 -16.07
N TYR A 64 -5.05 -2.64 -15.56
CA TYR A 64 -6.45 -2.81 -15.19
C TYR A 64 -7.41 -2.49 -16.34
N GLY A 65 -8.64 -2.97 -16.24
CA GLY A 65 -9.71 -2.68 -17.19
C GLY A 65 -10.56 -1.48 -16.77
N LYS A 66 -11.45 -1.04 -17.66
CA LYS A 66 -12.40 0.04 -17.39
C LYS A 66 -13.57 -0.42 -16.49
N ASN A 67 -13.86 -1.71 -16.44
CA ASN A 67 -14.91 -2.31 -15.63
C ASN A 67 -14.42 -3.61 -14.96
N ARG A 68 -15.25 -4.19 -14.06
CA ARG A 68 -14.95 -5.39 -13.28
C ARG A 68 -14.58 -6.59 -14.16
N ALA A 69 -15.39 -6.88 -15.18
CA ALA A 69 -15.18 -8.04 -16.07
C ALA A 69 -13.88 -7.90 -16.87
N LEU A 70 -13.62 -6.73 -17.45
CA LEU A 70 -12.40 -6.49 -18.24
C LEU A 70 -11.14 -6.48 -17.36
N THR A 71 -11.23 -5.98 -16.13
CA THR A 71 -10.13 -6.04 -15.16
C THR A 71 -9.78 -7.49 -14.86
N PHE A 72 -10.79 -8.31 -14.58
CA PHE A 72 -10.61 -9.73 -14.33
C PHE A 72 -9.98 -10.47 -15.50
N LEU A 73 -10.52 -10.32 -16.72
CA LEU A 73 -9.98 -10.95 -17.93
C LEU A 73 -8.50 -10.57 -18.17
N ARG A 74 -8.16 -9.30 -17.96
CA ARG A 74 -6.77 -8.82 -18.10
C ARG A 74 -5.84 -9.40 -17.04
N LEU A 75 -6.29 -9.54 -15.79
CA LEU A 75 -5.51 -10.19 -14.73
C LEU A 75 -5.25 -11.66 -15.07
N MET A 76 -6.28 -12.42 -15.48
CA MET A 76 -6.14 -13.80 -15.89
C MET A 76 -5.19 -13.97 -17.08
N ALA A 77 -5.32 -13.13 -18.10
CA ALA A 77 -4.42 -13.12 -19.25
C ALA A 77 -2.96 -12.73 -18.88
N SER A 78 -2.77 -12.07 -17.73
CA SER A 78 -1.45 -11.66 -17.24
C SER A 78 -0.72 -12.76 -16.46
N ILE A 79 -1.41 -13.83 -16.02
CA ILE A 79 -0.81 -14.90 -15.19
C ILE A 79 0.45 -15.51 -15.84
N PRO A 80 0.45 -15.96 -17.12
CA PRO A 80 1.64 -16.53 -17.73
C PRO A 80 2.82 -15.55 -17.73
N LYS A 81 2.54 -14.26 -18.01
CA LYS A 81 3.54 -13.19 -17.98
C LYS A 81 4.11 -13.00 -16.58
N ILE A 82 3.27 -13.03 -15.54
CA ILE A 82 3.69 -12.90 -14.13
C ILE A 82 4.61 -14.07 -13.77
N LEU A 83 4.27 -15.31 -14.12
CA LEU A 83 5.10 -16.48 -13.83
C LEU A 83 6.48 -16.42 -14.52
N ILE A 84 6.53 -15.97 -15.78
CA ILE A 84 7.79 -15.71 -16.48
C ILE A 84 8.61 -14.62 -15.78
N ARG A 85 7.94 -13.55 -15.32
CA ARG A 85 8.61 -12.47 -14.60
C ARG A 85 9.19 -12.94 -13.27
N ILE A 86 8.47 -13.74 -12.49
CA ILE A 86 8.95 -14.36 -11.23
C ILE A 86 10.25 -15.16 -11.50
N LYS A 87 10.29 -15.98 -12.57
CA LYS A 87 11.52 -16.69 -12.95
C LYS A 87 12.67 -15.73 -13.31
N ARG A 88 12.37 -14.67 -14.06
CA ARG A 88 13.38 -13.66 -14.45
C ARG A 88 13.89 -12.87 -13.24
N GLU A 89 13.03 -12.57 -12.27
CA GLU A 89 13.43 -11.96 -10.99
C GLU A 89 14.43 -12.81 -10.22
N ASN A 90 14.20 -14.12 -10.15
CA ASN A 90 15.14 -15.01 -9.47
C ASN A 90 16.50 -15.04 -10.18
N GLY A 91 16.53 -15.11 -11.51
CA GLY A 91 17.78 -15.00 -12.27
C GLY A 91 18.44 -13.62 -12.16
N TRP A 92 17.66 -12.55 -12.02
CA TRP A 92 18.17 -11.21 -11.75
C TRP A 92 18.78 -11.12 -10.36
N LEU A 93 18.09 -11.65 -9.33
CA LEU A 93 18.59 -11.63 -7.95
C LEU A 93 19.93 -12.37 -7.81
N ARG A 94 20.09 -13.53 -8.45
CA ARG A 94 21.36 -14.27 -8.44
C ARG A 94 22.52 -13.41 -8.96
N ARG A 95 22.34 -12.74 -10.12
CA ARG A 95 23.36 -11.84 -10.69
C ARG A 95 23.67 -10.65 -9.79
N ILE A 96 22.65 -10.08 -9.13
CA ILE A 96 22.85 -8.99 -8.17
C ILE A 96 23.55 -9.50 -6.91
N ALA A 97 23.19 -10.69 -6.43
CA ALA A 97 23.82 -11.29 -5.27
C ALA A 97 25.33 -11.57 -5.50
N ASP A 98 25.71 -12.02 -6.69
CA ASP A 98 27.11 -12.21 -7.05
C ASP A 98 27.92 -10.89 -6.98
N ARG A 99 27.29 -9.76 -7.37
CA ARG A 99 27.91 -8.45 -7.39
C ARG A 99 27.87 -7.73 -6.06
N GLU A 100 26.68 -7.65 -5.46
CA GLU A 100 26.40 -6.82 -4.29
C GLU A 100 26.55 -7.59 -2.97
N ARG A 101 26.43 -8.92 -2.99
CA ARG A 101 26.52 -9.82 -1.83
C ARG A 101 25.67 -9.33 -0.65
N PRO A 102 24.34 -9.22 -0.80
CA PRO A 102 23.48 -8.83 0.30
C PRO A 102 23.44 -9.95 1.35
N ASP A 103 23.51 -9.57 2.62
CA ASP A 103 23.35 -10.47 3.76
C ASP A 103 21.85 -10.81 3.95
N LEU A 104 20.97 -9.85 3.62
CA LEU A 104 19.52 -9.98 3.76
C LEU A 104 18.80 -9.42 2.54
N VAL A 105 17.74 -10.11 2.09
CA VAL A 105 16.83 -9.63 1.02
C VAL A 105 15.43 -9.45 1.58
N ILE A 106 14.89 -8.24 1.52
CA ILE A 106 13.53 -7.92 1.90
C ILE A 106 12.69 -7.72 0.64
N SER A 107 11.82 -8.68 0.37
CA SER A 107 10.94 -8.73 -0.79
C SER A 107 9.53 -8.32 -0.43
N ASP A 108 9.10 -7.15 -0.84
CA ASP A 108 7.72 -6.76 -0.64
C ASP A 108 6.85 -7.24 -1.80
N ASN A 109 6.20 -8.36 -1.57
CA ASN A 109 5.24 -9.04 -2.46
C ASN A 109 5.81 -9.45 -3.85
N ARG A 110 7.16 -9.66 -3.95
CA ARG A 110 7.84 -10.12 -5.18
C ARG A 110 8.32 -11.56 -5.00
N TYR A 111 7.62 -12.50 -5.59
CA TYR A 111 7.79 -13.94 -5.38
C TYR A 111 9.09 -14.53 -5.93
N GLY A 112 9.81 -13.83 -6.79
CA GLY A 112 11.07 -14.32 -7.38
C GLY A 112 12.33 -14.00 -6.57
N LEU A 113 12.22 -13.20 -5.49
CA LEU A 113 13.37 -12.70 -4.76
C LEU A 113 13.76 -13.57 -3.56
N TYR A 114 13.86 -14.87 -3.78
CA TYR A 114 14.41 -15.83 -2.82
C TYR A 114 15.77 -16.36 -3.31
N LEU A 115 16.67 -16.59 -2.36
CA LEU A 115 18.03 -17.06 -2.67
C LEU A 115 18.47 -18.09 -1.61
N PRO A 116 18.86 -19.32 -1.99
CA PRO A 116 19.43 -20.28 -1.06
C PRO A 116 20.74 -19.76 -0.46
N GLY A 117 20.89 -19.91 0.85
CA GLY A 117 22.11 -19.47 1.56
C GLY A 117 22.16 -17.97 1.90
N THR A 118 21.09 -17.22 1.62
CA THR A 118 20.91 -15.83 2.05
C THR A 118 19.56 -15.72 2.73
N ASP A 119 19.48 -14.98 3.84
CA ASP A 119 18.20 -14.74 4.48
C ASP A 119 17.29 -13.88 3.63
N THR A 120 16.06 -14.36 3.48
CA THR A 120 15.06 -13.71 2.61
C THR A 120 13.74 -13.54 3.33
N ILE A 121 13.24 -12.31 3.37
CA ILE A 121 11.96 -11.95 3.98
C ILE A 121 10.94 -11.69 2.90
N PHE A 122 9.77 -12.31 3.01
CA PHE A 122 8.62 -11.98 2.17
C PHE A 122 7.60 -11.15 2.93
N ILE A 123 7.28 -9.96 2.46
CA ILE A 123 6.28 -9.09 3.09
C ILE A 123 4.95 -9.21 2.33
N THR A 124 3.88 -9.58 3.04
CA THR A 124 2.53 -9.54 2.49
C THR A 124 1.46 -9.45 3.59
N HIS A 125 0.40 -8.70 3.34
CA HIS A 125 -0.83 -8.73 4.15
C HIS A 125 -1.88 -9.66 3.55
N GLN A 126 -1.65 -10.22 2.36
CA GLN A 126 -2.56 -11.10 1.66
C GLN A 126 -2.15 -12.57 1.84
N LEU A 127 -2.34 -13.09 3.04
CA LEU A 127 -2.19 -14.51 3.33
C LEU A 127 -3.42 -15.31 2.84
N SER A 128 -4.63 -14.72 2.93
CA SER A 128 -5.83 -15.27 2.32
C SER A 128 -6.11 -14.62 0.97
N ILE A 129 -6.33 -15.45 -0.05
CA ILE A 129 -6.71 -14.97 -1.39
C ILE A 129 -8.21 -15.15 -1.57
N ARG A 130 -8.89 -14.07 -1.94
CA ARG A 130 -10.31 -14.08 -2.28
C ARG A 130 -10.50 -13.86 -3.78
N THR A 131 -11.27 -14.73 -4.40
CA THR A 131 -11.59 -14.64 -5.83
C THR A 131 -13.11 -14.62 -6.04
N PRO A 132 -13.56 -14.16 -7.20
CA PRO A 132 -14.98 -14.26 -7.56
C PRO A 132 -15.46 -15.69 -7.89
N PHE A 133 -14.57 -16.70 -7.89
CA PHE A 133 -14.88 -18.10 -8.24
C PHE A 133 -15.21 -18.98 -7.04
N GLY A 134 -15.24 -18.43 -5.85
CA GLY A 134 -15.61 -19.14 -4.64
C GLY A 134 -14.48 -19.94 -3.98
N LYS A 135 -14.84 -20.62 -2.89
CA LYS A 135 -13.92 -21.21 -1.91
C LYS A 135 -12.93 -22.24 -2.49
N VAL A 136 -13.29 -22.94 -3.56
CA VAL A 136 -12.39 -23.96 -4.18
C VAL A 136 -11.23 -23.27 -4.88
N ALA A 137 -11.53 -22.24 -5.69
CA ALA A 137 -10.51 -21.44 -6.36
C ALA A 137 -9.62 -20.70 -5.35
N ASP A 138 -10.22 -20.15 -4.29
CA ASP A 138 -9.49 -19.48 -3.20
C ASP A 138 -8.49 -20.43 -2.54
N ARG A 139 -8.90 -21.65 -2.22
CA ARG A 139 -8.01 -22.68 -1.63
C ARG A 139 -6.86 -23.08 -2.56
N LEU A 140 -7.15 -23.23 -3.86
CA LEU A 140 -6.12 -23.59 -4.84
C LEU A 140 -5.08 -22.48 -4.97
N LEU A 141 -5.53 -21.23 -5.14
CA LEU A 141 -4.64 -20.08 -5.24
C LEU A 141 -3.87 -19.84 -3.93
N GLN A 142 -4.49 -20.07 -2.77
CA GLN A 142 -3.80 -19.99 -1.48
C GLN A 142 -2.69 -21.03 -1.36
N ARG A 143 -2.91 -22.28 -1.85
CA ARG A 143 -1.84 -23.30 -1.89
C ARG A 143 -0.68 -22.88 -2.77
N ILE A 144 -0.96 -22.32 -3.95
CA ILE A 144 0.08 -21.81 -4.86
C ILE A 144 0.84 -20.66 -4.19
N ASN A 145 0.12 -19.72 -3.57
CA ASN A 145 0.71 -18.61 -2.84
C ASN A 145 1.64 -19.11 -1.71
N TYR A 146 1.16 -20.06 -0.90
CA TYR A 146 1.95 -20.63 0.21
C TYR A 146 3.17 -21.41 -0.27
N SER A 147 3.07 -22.14 -1.38
CA SER A 147 4.22 -22.78 -2.01
C SER A 147 5.27 -21.77 -2.48
N ALA A 148 4.83 -20.60 -2.93
CA ALA A 148 5.75 -19.54 -3.33
C ALA A 148 6.39 -18.83 -2.11
N ILE A 149 5.59 -18.52 -1.07
CA ILE A 149 6.07 -17.96 0.19
C ILE A 149 7.03 -18.94 0.91
N GLY A 150 6.77 -20.25 0.81
CA GLY A 150 7.60 -21.31 1.39
C GLY A 150 9.05 -21.38 0.90
N ARG A 151 9.43 -20.56 -0.08
CA ARG A 151 10.81 -20.43 -0.58
C ARG A 151 11.63 -19.37 0.17
N PHE A 152 10.98 -18.56 1.00
CA PHE A 152 11.61 -17.51 1.80
C PHE A 152 11.95 -18.02 3.20
N SER A 153 12.90 -17.36 3.89
CA SER A 153 13.28 -17.72 5.26
C SER A 153 12.17 -17.38 6.26
N VAL A 154 11.49 -16.24 6.05
CA VAL A 154 10.41 -15.76 6.93
C VAL A 154 9.38 -14.95 6.15
N CYS A 155 8.12 -14.97 6.61
CA CYS A 155 7.05 -14.12 6.11
C CYS A 155 6.72 -13.03 7.13
N TRP A 156 6.84 -11.76 6.75
CA TRP A 156 6.39 -10.62 7.54
C TRP A 156 5.01 -10.16 7.11
N VAL A 157 4.11 -10.03 8.09
CA VAL A 157 2.75 -9.54 7.88
C VAL A 157 2.66 -8.12 8.43
N PRO A 158 2.48 -7.10 7.57
CA PRO A 158 2.36 -5.72 8.00
C PRO A 158 0.97 -5.44 8.58
N ASP A 159 0.64 -6.09 9.69
CA ASP A 159 -0.61 -5.95 10.44
C ASP A 159 -0.37 -6.28 11.91
N MET A 160 -1.36 -6.07 12.77
CA MET A 160 -1.36 -6.50 14.17
C MET A 160 -1.80 -7.95 14.28
N ALA A 161 -1.23 -8.70 15.23
CA ALA A 161 -1.51 -10.14 15.40
C ALA A 161 -2.91 -10.45 15.94
N GLY A 162 -3.60 -9.47 16.52
CA GLY A 162 -4.88 -9.65 17.20
C GLY A 162 -6.07 -9.01 16.49
N GLU A 163 -7.10 -8.71 17.28
CA GLU A 163 -8.35 -8.10 16.81
C GLU A 163 -8.18 -6.69 16.23
N ASP A 164 -7.06 -6.00 16.55
CA ASP A 164 -6.73 -4.69 16.03
C ASP A 164 -6.23 -4.72 14.57
N GLY A 165 -6.14 -5.92 13.97
CA GLY A 165 -5.75 -6.08 12.56
C GLY A 165 -6.65 -5.29 11.61
N LEU A 166 -6.01 -4.61 10.65
CA LEU A 166 -6.69 -3.76 9.66
C LEU A 166 -7.03 -4.51 8.36
N ALA A 167 -6.37 -5.63 8.09
CA ALA A 167 -6.63 -6.43 6.89
C ALA A 167 -7.61 -7.59 7.14
N GLY A 168 -8.07 -7.80 8.39
CA GLY A 168 -9.04 -8.83 8.74
C GLY A 168 -8.61 -10.22 8.25
N GLU A 169 -9.51 -10.97 7.60
CA GLU A 169 -9.22 -12.32 7.11
C GLU A 169 -8.11 -12.37 6.04
N LEU A 170 -7.75 -11.25 5.41
CA LEU A 170 -6.66 -11.25 4.43
C LEU A 170 -5.32 -11.54 5.09
N SER A 171 -5.08 -10.99 6.27
CA SER A 171 -3.85 -11.19 7.06
C SER A 171 -3.97 -12.27 8.13
N HIS A 172 -5.20 -12.70 8.48
CA HIS A 172 -5.49 -13.69 9.53
C HIS A 172 -6.15 -14.95 8.95
N PRO A 173 -5.41 -15.78 8.19
CA PRO A 173 -5.93 -17.01 7.62
C PRO A 173 -6.10 -18.08 8.71
N LYS A 174 -6.98 -19.05 8.47
CA LYS A 174 -7.12 -20.24 9.33
C LYS A 174 -5.87 -21.14 9.34
N ARG A 175 -5.05 -21.07 8.32
CA ARG A 175 -3.78 -21.79 8.20
C ARG A 175 -2.71 -20.82 7.76
N MET A 176 -1.57 -20.83 8.44
CA MET A 176 -0.42 -20.02 8.11
C MET A 176 0.42 -20.62 6.98
N PRO A 177 1.26 -19.81 6.30
CA PRO A 177 2.27 -20.30 5.37
C PRO A 177 3.23 -21.29 6.01
N PRO A 178 3.92 -22.15 5.22
CA PRO A 178 4.86 -23.16 5.74
C PRO A 178 6.24 -22.59 6.16
N VAL A 179 6.30 -21.31 6.51
CA VAL A 179 7.51 -20.63 7.01
C VAL A 179 7.17 -19.84 8.27
N PRO A 180 8.15 -19.54 9.14
CA PRO A 180 7.94 -18.64 10.26
C PRO A 180 7.23 -17.37 9.79
N THR A 181 6.11 -17.03 10.42
CA THR A 181 5.31 -15.86 10.03
C THR A 181 5.20 -14.93 11.23
N ARG A 182 5.56 -13.66 11.04
CA ARG A 182 5.58 -12.65 12.10
C ARG A 182 4.74 -11.44 11.70
N TYR A 183 3.88 -11.00 12.60
CA TYR A 183 3.16 -9.73 12.49
C TYR A 183 4.08 -8.61 12.94
N ILE A 184 4.34 -7.67 12.03
CA ILE A 184 5.33 -6.60 12.28
C ILE A 184 4.68 -5.24 12.57
N GLY A 185 3.36 -5.23 12.82
CA GLY A 185 2.62 -3.97 12.98
C GLY A 185 2.40 -3.23 11.67
N TRP A 186 1.87 -2.01 11.76
CA TRP A 186 1.52 -1.23 10.57
C TRP A 186 2.73 -0.50 9.99
N LEU A 187 2.96 -0.69 8.71
CA LEU A 187 4.03 -0.01 7.96
C LEU A 187 3.53 1.33 7.40
N SER A 188 3.57 2.35 8.22
CA SER A 188 3.19 3.70 7.82
C SER A 188 4.39 4.63 7.75
N ARG A 189 4.43 5.45 6.71
CA ARG A 189 5.39 6.55 6.54
C ARG A 189 5.02 7.82 7.30
N MET A 190 3.81 7.86 7.89
CA MET A 190 3.31 9.04 8.61
C MET A 190 3.96 9.19 9.98
N GLN A 191 4.21 10.44 10.35
CA GLN A 191 4.63 10.79 11.71
C GLN A 191 3.42 11.13 12.57
N ILE A 192 3.41 10.69 13.83
CA ILE A 192 2.44 11.16 14.81
C ILE A 192 2.87 12.55 15.20
N VAL A 193 2.01 13.52 14.92
CA VAL A 193 2.15 14.90 15.38
C VAL A 193 0.84 15.32 16.07
N PRO A 194 0.86 16.25 17.02
CA PRO A 194 -0.36 16.74 17.64
C PRO A 194 -1.37 17.22 16.60
N ALA A 195 -2.62 16.78 16.73
CA ALA A 195 -3.67 17.26 15.85
C ALA A 195 -3.93 18.75 16.11
N PRO A 196 -4.12 19.57 15.07
CA PRO A 196 -4.48 20.98 15.23
C PRO A 196 -5.86 21.10 15.86
N SER A 197 -6.08 22.18 16.60
CA SER A 197 -7.36 22.47 17.27
C SER A 197 -8.50 22.74 16.29
N THR A 198 -8.16 23.19 15.06
CA THR A 198 -9.15 23.52 14.02
C THR A 198 -8.91 22.68 12.77
N LYS A 199 -9.99 22.38 12.04
CA LYS A 199 -9.95 21.75 10.71
C LYS A 199 -10.16 22.84 9.67
N ASP A 200 -9.21 22.98 8.75
CA ASP A 200 -9.24 24.02 7.70
C ASP A 200 -10.00 23.57 6.46
N PHE A 201 -10.08 22.23 6.28
CA PHE A 201 -10.71 21.58 5.13
C PHE A 201 -11.78 20.60 5.60
N ASP A 202 -12.86 20.52 4.84
CA ASP A 202 -13.90 19.52 5.09
C ASP A 202 -13.40 18.12 4.72
N VAL A 203 -12.65 18.01 3.61
CA VAL A 203 -12.14 16.72 3.10
C VAL A 203 -10.77 16.86 2.44
N LEU A 204 -9.91 15.88 2.74
CA LEU A 204 -8.74 15.57 1.93
C LEU A 204 -9.07 14.40 1.00
N VAL A 205 -8.97 14.61 -0.29
CA VAL A 205 -9.09 13.54 -1.29
C VAL A 205 -7.70 13.04 -1.65
N LEU A 206 -7.44 11.76 -1.37
CA LEU A 206 -6.19 11.09 -1.71
C LEU A 206 -6.43 10.06 -2.80
N LEU A 207 -6.18 10.46 -4.03
CA LEU A 207 -6.33 9.57 -5.18
C LEU A 207 -5.14 8.64 -5.30
N SER A 208 -5.43 7.40 -5.65
CA SER A 208 -4.44 6.36 -5.90
C SER A 208 -5.01 5.30 -6.85
N GLY A 209 -4.18 4.34 -7.22
CA GLY A 209 -4.58 3.23 -8.08
C GLY A 209 -4.28 3.46 -9.56
N PRO A 210 -4.50 2.41 -10.37
CA PRO A 210 -4.14 2.40 -11.78
C PRO A 210 -5.15 3.15 -12.64
N GLU A 211 -4.66 3.66 -13.77
CA GLU A 211 -5.53 4.23 -14.80
C GLU A 211 -6.37 3.12 -15.50
N PRO A 212 -7.58 3.42 -15.92
CA PRO A 212 -8.28 4.72 -15.90
C PRO A 212 -9.09 5.00 -14.62
N GLN A 213 -9.07 4.08 -13.65
CA GLN A 213 -9.94 4.14 -12.46
C GLN A 213 -9.64 5.33 -11.55
N ARG A 214 -8.37 5.75 -11.47
CA ARG A 214 -7.97 6.95 -10.74
C ARG A 214 -8.61 8.21 -11.37
N THR A 215 -8.46 8.39 -12.68
CA THR A 215 -9.03 9.55 -13.41
C THR A 215 -10.55 9.54 -13.40
N ILE A 216 -11.21 8.38 -13.43
CA ILE A 216 -12.69 8.29 -13.33
C ILE A 216 -13.16 8.82 -11.97
N LEU A 217 -12.53 8.39 -10.87
CA LEU A 217 -12.89 8.88 -9.53
C LEU A 217 -12.59 10.37 -9.38
N GLU A 218 -11.45 10.85 -9.90
CA GLU A 218 -11.10 12.28 -9.91
C GLU A 218 -12.22 13.11 -10.55
N ARG A 219 -12.70 12.71 -11.73
CA ARG A 219 -13.78 13.40 -12.45
C ARG A 219 -15.06 13.43 -11.63
N ILE A 220 -15.50 12.29 -11.10
CA ILE A 220 -16.72 12.20 -10.28
C ILE A 220 -16.66 13.18 -9.09
N ILE A 221 -15.51 13.28 -8.43
CA ILE A 221 -15.33 14.14 -7.26
C ILE A 221 -15.34 15.62 -7.68
N ILE A 222 -14.61 15.97 -8.74
CA ILE A 222 -14.52 17.35 -9.24
C ILE A 222 -15.89 17.86 -9.71
N GLU A 223 -16.66 17.05 -10.42
CA GLU A 223 -18.02 17.40 -10.86
C GLU A 223 -18.95 17.68 -9.67
N GLN A 224 -18.86 16.89 -8.60
CA GLN A 224 -19.71 17.07 -7.41
C GLN A 224 -19.27 18.21 -6.51
N VAL A 225 -17.96 18.49 -6.40
CA VAL A 225 -17.47 19.59 -5.56
C VAL A 225 -17.73 20.96 -6.20
N ALA A 226 -17.77 21.06 -7.52
CA ALA A 226 -17.99 22.30 -8.25
C ALA A 226 -19.33 22.99 -7.90
N SER A 227 -20.31 22.21 -7.45
CA SER A 227 -21.64 22.68 -7.00
C SER A 227 -21.78 22.76 -5.48
N SER A 228 -20.69 22.81 -4.72
CA SER A 228 -20.71 22.82 -3.25
C SER A 228 -19.75 23.87 -2.67
N ASP A 229 -20.01 24.31 -1.43
CA ASP A 229 -19.09 25.17 -0.67
C ASP A 229 -18.02 24.38 0.09
N CYS A 230 -17.79 23.12 -0.28
CA CYS A 230 -16.86 22.22 0.39
C CYS A 230 -15.41 22.70 0.19
N LYS A 231 -14.69 22.89 1.29
CA LYS A 231 -13.25 23.17 1.27
C LYS A 231 -12.49 21.85 1.15
N MET A 232 -11.81 21.66 0.02
CA MET A 232 -11.15 20.39 -0.32
C MET A 232 -9.67 20.55 -0.63
N VAL A 233 -8.88 19.58 -0.19
CA VAL A 233 -7.54 19.32 -0.73
C VAL A 233 -7.62 18.08 -1.60
N LEU A 234 -7.17 18.17 -2.85
CA LEU A 234 -7.11 17.06 -3.80
C LEU A 234 -5.65 16.69 -4.07
N VAL A 235 -5.21 15.52 -3.64
CA VAL A 235 -3.91 14.94 -3.96
C VAL A 235 -4.11 13.86 -5.02
N ARG A 236 -3.61 14.11 -6.22
CA ARG A 236 -3.90 13.32 -7.43
C ARG A 236 -3.16 12.00 -7.51
N GLY A 237 -2.11 11.79 -6.69
CA GLY A 237 -1.30 10.57 -6.70
C GLY A 237 -0.45 10.40 -7.96
N LEU A 238 0.09 11.50 -8.52
CA LEU A 238 0.90 11.56 -9.72
C LEU A 238 2.34 12.03 -9.40
N PRO A 239 3.18 11.20 -8.75
CA PRO A 239 4.56 11.56 -8.50
C PRO A 239 5.33 11.67 -9.83
N GLY A 240 6.00 12.78 -10.03
CA GLY A 240 6.74 13.08 -11.26
C GLY A 240 6.00 13.98 -12.25
N GLY A 241 4.78 14.42 -11.93
CA GLY A 241 3.99 15.30 -12.79
C GLY A 241 3.40 14.56 -13.99
N GLY A 242 2.95 15.31 -15.02
CA GLY A 242 2.45 14.75 -16.28
C GLY A 242 0.94 14.52 -16.34
N GLY A 243 0.20 14.88 -15.29
CA GLY A 243 -1.25 14.96 -15.37
C GLY A 243 -1.71 16.15 -16.22
N ARG A 244 -2.86 16.03 -16.91
CA ARG A 244 -3.50 17.20 -17.51
C ARG A 244 -3.71 18.27 -16.43
N SER A 245 -3.44 19.54 -16.79
CA SER A 245 -3.80 20.64 -15.91
C SER A 245 -5.27 20.54 -15.54
N LEU A 246 -5.56 20.59 -14.25
CA LEU A 246 -6.92 20.54 -13.72
C LEU A 246 -7.29 21.99 -13.33
N ALA A 247 -8.33 22.55 -13.96
CA ALA A 247 -8.90 23.79 -13.49
C ALA A 247 -9.58 23.48 -12.13
N ALA A 248 -8.99 23.97 -11.04
CA ALA A 248 -9.51 23.72 -9.70
C ALA A 248 -10.81 24.52 -9.50
N PRO A 249 -11.93 23.88 -9.07
CA PRO A 249 -13.12 24.60 -8.63
C PRO A 249 -12.82 25.51 -7.43
N ARG A 250 -13.70 26.47 -7.15
CA ARG A 250 -13.61 27.33 -5.96
C ARG A 250 -13.54 26.47 -4.69
N GLY A 251 -12.64 26.79 -3.77
CA GLY A 251 -12.47 26.06 -2.50
C GLY A 251 -11.66 24.78 -2.59
N VAL A 252 -11.14 24.43 -3.79
CA VAL A 252 -10.31 23.23 -3.99
C VAL A 252 -8.84 23.60 -4.19
N VAL A 253 -7.97 23.04 -3.37
CA VAL A 253 -6.49 23.11 -3.52
C VAL A 253 -6.02 21.79 -4.13
N VAL A 254 -5.28 21.85 -5.23
CA VAL A 254 -4.86 20.66 -6.00
C VAL A 254 -3.35 20.47 -5.94
N TYR A 255 -2.93 19.26 -5.63
CA TYR A 255 -1.54 18.80 -5.70
C TYR A 255 -1.44 17.54 -6.55
N ASP A 256 -0.46 17.44 -7.43
CA ASP A 256 -0.20 16.19 -8.15
C ASP A 256 0.33 15.12 -7.20
N HIS A 257 1.22 15.49 -6.28
CA HIS A 257 1.77 14.62 -5.23
C HIS A 257 2.19 15.45 -4.02
N LEU A 258 2.20 14.83 -2.83
CA LEU A 258 2.72 15.42 -1.61
C LEU A 258 3.70 14.47 -0.91
N PRO A 259 4.81 15.00 -0.36
CA PRO A 259 5.67 14.26 0.56
C PRO A 259 4.91 13.80 1.82
N ALA A 260 5.42 12.76 2.49
CA ALA A 260 4.75 12.15 3.65
C ALA A 260 4.43 13.16 4.76
N GLY A 261 5.37 14.06 5.08
CA GLY A 261 5.18 15.06 6.13
C GLY A 261 4.06 16.07 5.84
N GLU A 262 3.99 16.57 4.60
CA GLU A 262 2.93 17.48 4.18
C GLU A 262 1.57 16.77 4.08
N LEU A 263 1.56 15.56 3.52
CA LEU A 263 0.34 14.74 3.44
C LEU A 263 -0.23 14.47 4.83
N GLY A 264 0.61 14.12 5.82
CA GLY A 264 0.20 13.92 7.20
C GLY A 264 -0.41 15.18 7.82
N ARG A 265 0.15 16.36 7.57
CA ARG A 265 -0.41 17.65 8.02
C ARG A 265 -1.79 17.90 7.41
N PHE A 266 -1.98 17.67 6.11
CA PHE A 266 -3.29 17.81 5.46
C PHE A 266 -4.30 16.79 5.98
N MET A 267 -3.90 15.54 6.24
CA MET A 267 -4.76 14.54 6.89
C MET A 267 -5.31 15.05 8.21
N LEU A 268 -4.45 15.62 9.06
CA LEU A 268 -4.84 16.13 10.38
C LEU A 268 -5.68 17.40 10.30
N ARG A 269 -5.44 18.29 9.32
CA ARG A 269 -6.18 19.54 9.10
C ARG A 269 -7.52 19.36 8.37
N SER A 270 -7.83 18.17 7.92
CA SER A 270 -9.08 17.85 7.22
C SER A 270 -10.09 17.18 8.13
N GLY A 271 -11.38 17.40 7.93
CA GLY A 271 -12.46 16.75 8.65
C GLY A 271 -12.48 15.23 8.45
N VAL A 272 -12.26 14.80 7.21
CA VAL A 272 -12.23 13.39 6.83
C VAL A 272 -11.27 13.19 5.65
N VAL A 273 -10.77 11.96 5.45
CA VAL A 273 -9.99 11.59 4.26
C VAL A 273 -10.84 10.71 3.34
N LEU A 274 -10.96 11.09 2.06
CA LEU A 274 -11.56 10.26 1.02
C LEU A 274 -10.45 9.56 0.23
N SER A 275 -10.51 8.23 0.16
CA SER A 275 -9.48 7.46 -0.55
C SER A 275 -10.00 6.11 -1.05
N ARG A 276 -9.22 5.47 -1.90
CA ARG A 276 -9.32 4.03 -2.10
C ARG A 276 -8.91 3.31 -0.81
N PRO A 277 -9.56 2.21 -0.40
CA PRO A 277 -9.11 1.40 0.73
C PRO A 277 -7.92 0.50 0.34
N GLY A 278 -6.86 1.11 -0.21
CA GLY A 278 -5.59 0.44 -0.42
C GLY A 278 -4.87 0.26 0.91
N TYR A 279 -4.33 -0.93 1.17
CA TYR A 279 -3.86 -1.27 2.52
C TYR A 279 -2.78 -0.32 3.06
N SER A 280 -1.88 0.20 2.22
CA SER A 280 -0.88 1.20 2.66
C SER A 280 -1.53 2.50 3.11
N THR A 281 -2.59 2.96 2.42
CA THR A 281 -3.35 4.14 2.85
C THR A 281 -4.12 3.87 4.15
N VAL A 282 -4.65 2.67 4.32
CA VAL A 282 -5.33 2.26 5.55
C VAL A 282 -4.37 2.30 6.75
N MET A 283 -3.14 1.78 6.59
CA MET A 283 -2.11 1.89 7.61
C MET A 283 -1.72 3.35 7.92
N ASP A 284 -1.62 4.20 6.88
CA ASP A 284 -1.33 5.64 7.06
C ASP A 284 -2.46 6.34 7.85
N LEU A 285 -3.72 6.04 7.53
CA LEU A 285 -4.88 6.58 8.25
C LEU A 285 -4.94 6.13 9.71
N ALA A 286 -4.72 4.84 9.96
CA ALA A 286 -4.67 4.28 11.30
C ALA A 286 -3.52 4.88 12.13
N ARG A 287 -2.36 5.11 11.49
CA ARG A 287 -1.19 5.73 12.13
C ARG A 287 -1.49 7.14 12.65
N VAL A 288 -2.21 7.95 11.89
CA VAL A 288 -2.60 9.31 12.28
C VAL A 288 -3.95 9.37 13.01
N GLY A 289 -4.62 8.24 13.16
CA GLY A 289 -5.91 8.13 13.82
C GLY A 289 -7.08 8.76 13.06
N LYS A 290 -7.00 8.80 11.72
CA LYS A 290 -7.94 9.54 10.88
C LYS A 290 -9.05 8.67 10.32
N LYS A 291 -10.31 9.11 10.49
CA LYS A 291 -11.48 8.50 9.84
C LYS A 291 -11.48 8.71 8.32
N ALA A 292 -12.11 7.80 7.59
CA ALA A 292 -12.08 7.82 6.14
C ALA A 292 -13.44 7.57 5.46
N ILE A 293 -13.54 8.07 4.22
CA ILE A 293 -14.52 7.68 3.22
C ILE A 293 -13.80 6.77 2.23
N PHE A 294 -14.14 5.50 2.23
CA PHE A 294 -13.56 4.50 1.35
C PHE A 294 -14.40 4.34 0.09
N VAL A 295 -13.75 4.49 -1.08
CA VAL A 295 -14.38 4.26 -2.39
C VAL A 295 -13.57 3.20 -3.12
N PRO A 296 -13.93 1.90 -3.01
CA PRO A 296 -13.20 0.81 -3.65
C PRO A 296 -13.12 0.96 -5.17
N THR A 297 -12.02 0.53 -5.76
CA THR A 297 -11.90 0.39 -7.22
C THR A 297 -12.80 -0.75 -7.69
N PRO A 298 -13.73 -0.51 -8.64
CA PRO A 298 -14.64 -1.55 -9.12
C PRO A 298 -13.92 -2.79 -9.63
N GLY A 299 -14.24 -3.96 -9.06
CA GLY A 299 -13.64 -5.24 -9.43
C GLY A 299 -12.31 -5.57 -8.74
N GLN A 300 -11.86 -4.74 -7.83
CA GLN A 300 -10.70 -5.04 -6.99
C GLN A 300 -11.17 -5.63 -5.65
N THR A 301 -11.25 -6.96 -5.60
CA THR A 301 -11.84 -7.72 -4.49
C THR A 301 -11.22 -7.43 -3.12
N GLU A 302 -9.91 -7.16 -3.08
CA GLU A 302 -9.22 -6.72 -1.87
C GLU A 302 -9.79 -5.40 -1.35
N GLN A 303 -9.92 -4.39 -2.21
CA GLN A 303 -10.42 -3.08 -1.80
C GLN A 303 -11.91 -3.13 -1.43
N GLU A 304 -12.72 -3.90 -2.19
CA GLU A 304 -14.13 -4.11 -1.87
C GLU A 304 -14.25 -4.71 -0.45
N TYR A 305 -13.47 -5.75 -0.16
CA TYR A 305 -13.43 -6.37 1.17
C TYR A 305 -12.94 -5.41 2.28
N LEU A 306 -11.79 -4.75 2.06
CA LEU A 306 -11.22 -3.84 3.07
C LEU A 306 -12.14 -2.67 3.38
N GLY A 307 -12.79 -2.08 2.35
CA GLY A 307 -13.73 -0.98 2.55
C GLY A 307 -14.89 -1.37 3.46
N GLU A 308 -15.51 -2.52 3.21
CA GLU A 308 -16.61 -3.05 4.03
C GLU A 308 -16.15 -3.45 5.44
N TYR A 309 -15.02 -4.14 5.55
CA TYR A 309 -14.45 -4.57 6.83
C TYR A 309 -14.13 -3.37 7.75
N LEU A 310 -13.47 -2.34 7.21
CA LEU A 310 -13.09 -1.16 7.97
C LEU A 310 -14.30 -0.30 8.34
N ALA A 311 -15.31 -0.22 7.47
CA ALA A 311 -16.58 0.43 7.79
C ALA A 311 -17.31 -0.32 8.93
N GLY A 312 -17.34 -1.65 8.89
CA GLY A 312 -17.89 -2.47 9.97
C GLY A 312 -17.15 -2.31 11.31
N LYS A 313 -15.85 -1.97 11.28
CA LYS A 313 -15.07 -1.61 12.49
C LYS A 313 -15.25 -0.16 12.94
N GLY A 314 -16.07 0.65 12.25
CA GLY A 314 -16.26 2.07 12.56
C GLY A 314 -15.02 2.94 12.31
N LEU A 315 -14.12 2.51 11.41
CA LEU A 315 -12.94 3.27 11.00
C LEU A 315 -13.22 4.24 9.84
N GLY A 316 -14.41 4.16 9.26
CA GLY A 316 -14.86 4.99 8.17
C GLY A 316 -16.19 4.52 7.61
N ILE A 317 -16.55 5.04 6.45
CA ILE A 317 -17.69 4.59 5.65
C ILE A 317 -17.19 4.02 4.33
N CYS A 318 -17.96 3.12 3.72
CA CYS A 318 -17.63 2.55 2.41
C CYS A 318 -18.76 2.86 1.42
N MET A 319 -18.42 3.44 0.27
CA MET A 319 -19.37 3.72 -0.81
C MET A 319 -18.86 3.17 -2.13
N GLN A 320 -19.74 2.53 -2.89
CA GLN A 320 -19.39 2.05 -4.23
C GLN A 320 -19.24 3.23 -5.21
N GLN A 321 -18.22 3.18 -6.08
CA GLN A 321 -17.90 4.28 -7.00
C GLN A 321 -19.09 4.73 -7.88
N HIS A 322 -19.91 3.79 -8.36
CA HIS A 322 -21.05 4.08 -9.24
C HIS A 322 -22.22 4.78 -8.52
N ALA A 323 -22.31 4.64 -7.19
CA ALA A 323 -23.32 5.26 -6.34
C ALA A 323 -22.72 6.35 -5.43
N PHE A 324 -21.51 6.82 -5.74
CA PHE A 324 -20.81 7.78 -4.90
C PHE A 324 -21.49 9.16 -4.94
N SER A 325 -21.77 9.68 -3.75
CA SER A 325 -22.26 11.05 -3.53
C SER A 325 -21.40 11.73 -2.47
N LEU A 326 -20.68 12.78 -2.85
CA LEU A 326 -19.82 13.53 -1.95
C LEU A 326 -20.60 14.11 -0.77
N LYS A 327 -21.80 14.69 -1.04
CA LYS A 327 -22.68 15.24 0.00
C LYS A 327 -23.10 14.17 1.02
N ALA A 328 -23.58 13.02 0.54
CA ALA A 328 -24.02 11.93 1.41
C ALA A 328 -22.84 11.35 2.21
N ALA A 329 -21.67 11.21 1.56
CA ALA A 329 -20.44 10.72 2.19
C ALA A 329 -19.98 11.62 3.33
N LEU A 330 -19.96 12.94 3.11
CA LEU A 330 -19.57 13.91 4.14
C LEU A 330 -20.57 13.93 5.31
N MET A 331 -21.87 13.80 5.04
CA MET A 331 -22.89 13.70 6.09
C MET A 331 -22.68 12.46 6.96
N GLN A 332 -22.55 11.28 6.35
CA GLN A 332 -22.33 10.03 7.09
C GLN A 332 -20.99 10.03 7.87
N ALA A 333 -19.94 10.62 7.30
CA ALA A 333 -18.64 10.69 7.96
C ALA A 333 -18.63 11.57 9.22
N ARG A 334 -19.62 12.45 9.42
CA ARG A 334 -19.76 13.25 10.66
C ARG A 334 -20.08 12.40 11.88
N GLU A 335 -20.78 11.27 11.67
CA GLU A 335 -21.17 10.34 12.74
C GLU A 335 -20.00 9.52 13.27
N ILE A 336 -18.86 9.52 12.58
CA ILE A 336 -17.66 8.76 12.97
C ILE A 336 -16.62 9.73 13.59
N GLY A 337 -16.08 9.37 14.74
CA GLY A 337 -14.97 10.09 15.37
C GLY A 337 -13.59 9.70 14.83
N ASP A 338 -12.61 10.61 14.92
CA ASP A 338 -11.20 10.26 14.80
C ASP A 338 -10.78 9.37 16.00
N ARG A 339 -9.78 8.51 15.82
CA ARG A 339 -9.23 7.63 16.87
C ARG A 339 -7.82 8.05 17.24
N PRO A 340 -7.27 7.63 18.41
CA PRO A 340 -5.86 7.82 18.70
C PRO A 340 -4.98 7.12 17.64
N GLY A 341 -3.94 7.81 17.18
CA GLY A 341 -2.93 7.22 16.33
C GLY A 341 -2.02 6.24 17.10
N THR A 342 -1.46 5.26 16.44
CA THR A 342 -0.60 4.22 17.05
C THR A 342 0.82 4.23 16.52
N GLY A 343 1.78 3.73 17.33
CA GLY A 343 3.21 3.69 17.04
C GLY A 343 3.64 2.60 16.03
N ASN A 344 4.95 2.62 15.66
CA ASN A 344 5.61 1.60 14.81
C ASN A 344 6.62 0.77 15.63
N GLU A 345 6.46 0.70 16.94
CA GLU A 345 7.43 0.07 17.84
C GLU A 345 7.60 -1.42 17.53
N GLN A 346 6.52 -2.13 17.20
CA GLN A 346 6.57 -3.55 16.83
C GLN A 346 7.45 -3.78 15.60
N MET A 347 7.33 -2.95 14.55
CA MET A 347 8.19 -3.04 13.36
C MET A 347 9.66 -2.88 13.71
N LYS A 348 10.00 -1.90 14.55
CA LYS A 348 11.38 -1.65 14.96
C LYS A 348 11.98 -2.84 15.73
N SER A 349 11.19 -3.40 16.67
CA SER A 349 11.56 -4.58 17.44
C SER A 349 11.81 -5.80 16.53
N GLU A 350 10.93 -6.06 15.55
CA GLU A 350 11.06 -7.19 14.63
C GLU A 350 12.24 -7.02 13.67
N ILE A 351 12.53 -5.80 13.22
CA ILE A 351 13.72 -5.51 12.40
C ILE A 351 14.98 -5.76 13.25
N GLY A 352 15.05 -5.23 14.48
CA GLY A 352 16.18 -5.45 15.37
C GLY A 352 16.44 -6.93 15.62
N ALA A 353 15.43 -7.69 16.01
CA ALA A 353 15.51 -9.13 16.24
C ALA A 353 15.96 -9.91 14.99
N MET A 354 15.55 -9.49 13.80
CA MET A 354 15.97 -10.14 12.55
C MET A 354 17.44 -9.87 12.24
N LEU A 355 17.91 -8.62 12.44
CA LEU A 355 19.31 -8.26 12.17
C LEU A 355 20.30 -8.95 13.13
N GLU A 356 19.87 -9.35 14.33
CA GLU A 356 20.67 -10.12 15.28
C GLU A 356 20.86 -11.59 14.85
N THR A 357 20.03 -12.09 13.94
CA THR A 357 20.06 -13.49 13.47
C THR A 357 20.76 -13.67 12.12
N VAL A 358 21.05 -12.60 11.40
CA VAL A 358 21.75 -12.55 10.12
C VAL A 358 23.24 -12.27 10.35
#